data_850a0b63f6f35959695aa58e4cc63c70
#
_entry.id   850a0b63f6f35959695aa58e4cc63c70
#
_cell.length_a   1.000
_cell.length_b   1.000
_cell.length_c   1.000
_cell.angle_alpha   90.00
_cell.angle_beta   90.00
_cell.angle_gamma   90.00
#
_symmetry.space_group_name_H-M   'P 1'
#
loop_
_entity.id
_entity.type
_entity.pdbx_description
1 polymer ?
#
loop_
_entity_poly.entity_id
_entity_poly.type
_entity_poly.pdbx_seq_one_letter_code
_entity_poly.pdbx_strand_id
1 'polypeptide(L)'
;MRVLLYYSIWNFVEKALGNDDADYIDVYEALDMFLPGMFAYRSILAGGIPMDIPNLRNKEEREKWRNDTACTDPNVAGDMLLPTTVNGTPEIPDEVYTIMYKKWREEFEAGEGYTKAAFNQGSTKKK
;
A
#
# COMPACT_ATOMS: atom_id res chain seq x y z
N MET A 1 0.22 -0.81 -18.13
CA MET A 1 0.12 -0.23 -16.77
C MET A 1 -0.28 1.24 -16.73
N ARG A 2 0.18 2.12 -17.62
CA ARG A 2 -0.20 3.56 -17.66
C ARG A 2 -1.70 3.81 -17.88
N VAL A 3 -2.39 2.96 -18.63
CA VAL A 3 -3.81 3.12 -18.98
C VAL A 3 -4.71 2.88 -17.77
N LEU A 4 -4.41 1.87 -16.94
CA LEU A 4 -5.19 1.55 -15.73
C LEU A 4 -5.18 2.70 -14.72
N LEU A 5 -4.01 3.28 -14.45
CA LEU A 5 -3.89 4.42 -13.54
C LEU A 5 -4.65 5.66 -14.06
N TYR A 6 -4.63 5.89 -15.37
CA TYR A 6 -5.36 6.99 -16.00
C TYR A 6 -6.87 6.88 -15.75
N TYR A 7 -7.48 5.74 -16.02
CA TYR A 7 -8.93 5.56 -15.82
C TYR A 7 -9.34 5.64 -14.35
N SER A 8 -8.54 5.12 -13.44
CA SER A 8 -8.82 5.23 -12.00
C SER A 8 -8.83 6.68 -11.52
N ILE A 9 -7.85 7.47 -11.95
CA ILE A 9 -7.78 8.90 -11.63
C ILE A 9 -8.91 9.67 -12.34
N TRP A 10 -9.17 9.36 -13.58
CA TRP A 10 -10.25 9.99 -14.35
C TRP A 10 -11.60 9.81 -13.66
N ASN A 11 -11.98 8.58 -13.36
CA ASN A 11 -13.26 8.29 -12.70
C ASN A 11 -13.35 8.94 -11.31
N PHE A 12 -12.26 8.97 -10.56
CA PHE A 12 -12.22 9.70 -9.28
C PHE A 12 -12.48 11.21 -9.47
N VAL A 13 -11.84 11.84 -10.45
CA VAL A 13 -12.06 13.27 -10.75
C VAL A 13 -13.48 13.53 -11.24
N GLU A 14 -14.00 12.69 -12.15
CA GLU A 14 -15.38 12.80 -12.63
C GLU A 14 -16.39 12.73 -11.47
N LYS A 15 -16.18 11.80 -10.54
CA LYS A 15 -17.04 11.72 -9.34
C LYS A 15 -16.92 12.95 -8.45
N ALA A 16 -15.71 13.47 -8.24
CA ALA A 16 -15.48 14.69 -7.46
C ALA A 16 -16.12 15.92 -8.11
N LEU A 17 -16.29 15.92 -9.44
CA LEU A 17 -16.98 16.96 -10.20
C LEU A 17 -18.51 16.77 -10.23
N GLY A 18 -19.05 15.72 -9.62
CA GLY A 18 -20.48 15.47 -9.50
C GLY A 18 -21.08 14.56 -10.57
N ASN A 19 -20.24 13.88 -11.35
CA ASN A 19 -20.71 12.84 -12.28
C ASN A 19 -21.06 11.56 -11.50
N ASP A 20 -22.36 11.28 -11.35
CA ASP A 20 -22.83 10.11 -10.60
C ASP A 20 -22.64 8.79 -11.34
N ASP A 21 -22.47 8.83 -12.66
CA ASP A 21 -22.23 7.64 -13.51
C ASP A 21 -20.75 7.23 -13.55
N ALA A 22 -19.85 7.97 -12.86
CA ALA A 22 -18.44 7.63 -12.81
C ALA A 22 -18.21 6.33 -12.04
N ASP A 23 -17.48 5.39 -12.66
CA ASP A 23 -17.09 4.11 -12.06
C ASP A 23 -15.88 4.31 -11.14
N TYR A 24 -16.15 4.57 -9.87
CA TYR A 24 -15.13 4.79 -8.85
C TYR A 24 -15.35 3.88 -7.64
N ILE A 25 -14.29 3.60 -6.92
CA ILE A 25 -14.35 2.85 -5.66
C ILE A 25 -14.54 3.85 -4.52
N ASP A 26 -15.63 3.70 -3.76
CA ASP A 26 -15.86 4.54 -2.58
C ASP A 26 -14.91 4.16 -1.42
N VAL A 27 -14.87 5.02 -0.39
CA VAL A 27 -13.98 4.82 0.76
C VAL A 27 -14.29 3.51 1.51
N TYR A 28 -15.54 3.09 1.56
CA TYR A 28 -15.92 1.87 2.26
C TYR A 28 -15.62 0.62 1.44
N GLU A 29 -15.78 0.68 0.12
CA GLU A 29 -15.36 -0.39 -0.79
C GLU A 29 -13.84 -0.58 -0.73
N ALA A 30 -13.09 0.53 -0.75
CA ALA A 30 -11.63 0.49 -0.59
C ALA A 30 -11.22 -0.13 0.76
N LEU A 31 -11.93 0.21 1.85
CA LEU A 31 -11.70 -0.37 3.16
C LEU A 31 -12.07 -1.86 3.21
N ASP A 32 -13.16 -2.28 2.59
CA ASP A 32 -13.54 -3.70 2.49
C ASP A 32 -12.46 -4.53 1.78
N MET A 33 -11.76 -3.94 0.82
CA MET A 33 -10.63 -4.60 0.13
C MET A 33 -9.35 -4.62 0.98
N PHE A 34 -9.12 -3.61 1.80
CA PHE A 34 -7.90 -3.43 2.57
C PHE A 34 -7.92 -4.13 3.94
N LEU A 35 -9.03 -4.02 4.67
CA LEU A 35 -9.16 -4.54 6.04
C LEU A 35 -8.86 -6.04 6.19
N PRO A 36 -9.27 -6.93 5.26
CA PRO A 36 -8.93 -8.35 5.37
C PRO A 36 -7.43 -8.61 5.48
N GLY A 37 -6.61 -7.88 4.71
CA GLY A 37 -5.16 -7.98 4.78
C GLY A 37 -4.59 -7.51 6.13
N MET A 38 -5.08 -6.40 6.65
CA MET A 38 -4.68 -5.88 7.97
C MET A 38 -5.03 -6.85 9.09
N PHE A 39 -6.26 -7.36 9.09
CA PHE A 39 -6.72 -8.28 10.13
C PHE A 39 -6.08 -9.65 10.01
N ALA A 40 -5.78 -10.13 8.80
CA ALA A 40 -4.97 -11.31 8.59
C ALA A 40 -3.57 -11.15 9.19
N TYR A 41 -2.93 -10.00 9.00
CA TYR A 41 -1.63 -9.73 9.62
C TYR A 41 -1.69 -9.72 11.14
N ARG A 42 -2.68 -9.05 11.73
CA ARG A 42 -2.93 -9.07 13.18
C ARG A 42 -3.18 -10.48 13.71
N SER A 43 -3.97 -11.28 12.98
CA SER A 43 -4.20 -12.68 13.29
C SER A 43 -2.90 -13.48 13.34
N ILE A 44 -2.03 -13.32 12.35
CA ILE A 44 -0.73 -13.99 12.30
C ILE A 44 0.12 -13.60 13.52
N LEU A 45 0.20 -12.32 13.85
CA LEU A 45 0.95 -11.85 15.01
C LEU A 45 0.39 -12.38 16.34
N ALA A 46 -0.91 -12.63 16.39
CA ALA A 46 -1.60 -13.20 17.55
C ALA A 46 -1.58 -14.74 17.60
N GLY A 47 -0.81 -15.39 16.72
CA GLY A 47 -0.68 -16.86 16.67
C GLY A 47 -1.72 -17.56 15.80
N GLY A 48 -2.33 -16.87 14.84
CA GLY A 48 -3.28 -17.44 13.89
C GLY A 48 -4.71 -17.57 14.42
N ILE A 49 -5.09 -16.74 15.39
CA ILE A 49 -6.44 -16.73 15.93
C ILE A 49 -7.45 -16.08 14.95
N PRO A 50 -8.71 -16.53 14.92
CA PRO A 50 -9.75 -15.83 14.18
C PRO A 50 -9.95 -14.40 14.67
N MET A 51 -10.09 -13.46 13.73
CA MET A 51 -10.37 -12.05 14.02
C MET A 51 -11.55 -11.56 13.22
N ASP A 52 -12.49 -10.86 13.86
CA ASP A 52 -13.62 -10.25 13.20
C ASP A 52 -13.17 -8.96 12.49
N ILE A 53 -13.58 -8.83 11.23
CA ILE A 53 -13.33 -7.63 10.43
C ILE A 53 -14.47 -6.64 10.71
N PRO A 54 -14.19 -5.41 11.20
CA PRO A 54 -15.22 -4.45 11.54
C PRO A 54 -15.95 -3.92 10.31
N ASN A 55 -17.25 -3.75 10.40
CA ASN A 55 -18.02 -3.02 9.40
C ASN A 55 -17.91 -1.51 9.65
N LEU A 56 -16.97 -0.85 8.98
CA LEU A 56 -16.74 0.58 9.17
C LEU A 56 -17.85 1.49 8.59
N ARG A 57 -18.87 0.93 7.89
CA ARG A 57 -20.10 1.65 7.57
C ARG A 57 -20.93 1.94 8.82
N ASN A 58 -20.82 1.09 9.84
CA ASN A 58 -21.46 1.30 11.13
C ASN A 58 -20.67 2.32 11.96
N LYS A 59 -21.34 3.40 12.39
CA LYS A 59 -20.72 4.47 13.18
C LYS A 59 -20.16 3.96 14.52
N GLU A 60 -20.89 3.07 15.21
CA GLU A 60 -20.49 2.56 16.50
C GLU A 60 -19.22 1.69 16.39
N GLU A 61 -19.10 0.93 15.34
CA GLU A 61 -17.89 0.15 15.06
C GLU A 61 -16.70 1.04 14.68
N ARG A 62 -16.92 2.07 13.85
CA ARG A 62 -15.87 3.04 13.52
C ARG A 62 -15.30 3.72 14.77
N GLU A 63 -16.16 4.09 15.73
CA GLU A 63 -15.71 4.76 16.95
C GLU A 63 -14.76 3.88 17.78
N LYS A 64 -14.95 2.57 17.78
CA LYS A 64 -14.04 1.62 18.48
C LYS A 64 -12.62 1.66 17.90
N TRP A 65 -12.50 1.93 16.59
CA TRP A 65 -11.23 1.92 15.84
C TRP A 65 -10.65 3.31 15.60
N ARG A 66 -11.30 4.37 16.09
CA ARG A 66 -10.90 5.77 15.84
C ARG A 66 -9.46 6.07 16.27
N ASN A 67 -9.01 5.49 17.36
CA ASN A 67 -7.69 5.72 17.93
C ASN A 67 -6.71 4.57 17.65
N ASP A 68 -7.05 3.69 16.72
CA ASP A 68 -6.16 2.62 16.31
C ASP A 68 -5.09 3.18 15.35
N THR A 69 -3.86 3.26 15.83
CA THR A 69 -2.67 3.69 15.09
C THR A 69 -1.73 2.52 14.79
N ALA A 70 -2.18 1.28 15.02
CA ALA A 70 -1.34 0.10 14.86
C ALA A 70 -0.88 -0.07 13.40
N CYS A 71 0.41 0.12 13.18
CA CYS A 71 1.08 -0.06 11.90
C CYS A 71 2.57 -0.37 12.13
N THR A 72 3.32 -0.57 11.06
CA THR A 72 4.76 -0.86 11.11
C THR A 72 5.64 0.39 11.04
N ASP A 73 5.06 1.59 10.94
CA ASP A 73 5.79 2.86 10.94
C ASP A 73 5.92 3.40 12.37
N PRO A 74 7.14 3.45 12.95
CA PRO A 74 7.35 3.92 14.31
C PRO A 74 7.01 5.41 14.51
N ASN A 75 6.96 6.21 13.45
CA ASN A 75 6.62 7.63 13.55
C ASN A 75 5.12 7.86 13.73
N VAL A 76 4.29 6.90 13.36
CA VAL A 76 2.83 6.99 13.39
C VAL A 76 2.23 6.10 14.48
N ALA A 77 2.79 4.89 14.65
CA ALA A 77 2.21 3.86 15.51
C ALA A 77 2.24 4.21 17.00
N GLY A 78 3.24 4.97 17.48
CA GLY A 78 3.44 5.19 18.92
C GLY A 78 3.56 3.87 19.67
N ASP A 79 2.76 3.72 20.73
CA ASP A 79 2.74 2.50 21.57
C ASP A 79 2.11 1.28 20.87
N MET A 80 1.49 1.48 19.70
CA MET A 80 0.85 0.42 18.92
C MET A 80 1.71 -0.08 17.76
N LEU A 81 3.03 0.11 17.83
CA LEU A 81 3.95 -0.33 16.80
C LEU A 81 3.90 -1.86 16.61
N LEU A 82 3.58 -2.27 15.39
CA LEU A 82 3.60 -3.66 14.98
C LEU A 82 4.98 -4.04 14.43
N PRO A 83 5.47 -5.26 14.68
CA PRO A 83 6.69 -5.74 14.05
C PRO A 83 6.48 -5.88 12.53
N THR A 84 7.54 -5.76 11.74
CA THR A 84 7.47 -5.90 10.28
C THR A 84 7.36 -7.35 9.83
N THR A 85 7.69 -8.30 10.69
CA THR A 85 7.55 -9.74 10.45
C THR A 85 7.07 -10.45 11.72
N VAL A 86 6.58 -11.69 11.60
CA VAL A 86 6.19 -12.53 12.73
C VAL A 86 7.33 -12.83 13.71
N ASN A 87 8.56 -12.69 13.27
CA ASN A 87 9.78 -12.89 14.06
C ASN A 87 10.33 -11.56 14.64
N GLY A 88 9.58 -10.49 14.55
CA GLY A 88 9.98 -9.15 14.95
C GLY A 88 10.40 -8.28 13.76
N THR A 89 10.96 -7.12 14.07
CA THR A 89 11.52 -6.21 13.06
C THR A 89 13.02 -6.51 12.95
N PRO A 90 13.52 -6.99 11.78
CA PRO A 90 14.94 -7.24 11.62
C PRO A 90 15.73 -5.92 11.61
N GLU A 91 16.83 -5.89 12.31
CA GLU A 91 17.81 -4.81 12.18
C GLU A 91 18.67 -5.08 10.94
N ILE A 92 18.57 -4.19 9.97
CA ILE A 92 19.35 -4.25 8.73
C ILE A 92 20.42 -3.18 8.81
N PRO A 93 21.73 -3.54 8.81
CA PRO A 93 22.81 -2.57 8.83
C PRO A 93 22.75 -1.58 7.65
N ASP A 94 23.11 -0.32 7.89
CA ASP A 94 23.07 0.75 6.88
C ASP A 94 23.98 0.44 5.66
N GLU A 95 25.04 -0.34 5.88
CA GLU A 95 25.91 -0.80 4.80
C GLU A 95 25.15 -1.62 3.75
N VAL A 96 24.18 -2.44 4.17
CA VAL A 96 23.35 -3.25 3.26
C VAL A 96 22.53 -2.33 2.35
N TYR A 97 21.91 -1.30 2.91
CA TYR A 97 21.15 -0.31 2.13
C TYR A 97 22.07 0.42 1.14
N THR A 98 23.27 0.82 1.58
CA THR A 98 24.25 1.51 0.74
C THR A 98 24.71 0.64 -0.42
N ILE A 99 25.02 -0.63 -0.17
CA ILE A 99 25.43 -1.61 -1.20
C ILE A 99 24.28 -1.84 -2.19
N MET A 100 23.07 -2.06 -1.69
CA MET A 100 21.90 -2.33 -2.54
C MET A 100 21.53 -1.11 -3.38
N TYR A 101 21.61 0.11 -2.81
CA TYR A 101 21.35 1.34 -3.53
C TYR A 101 22.39 1.57 -4.65
N LYS A 102 23.67 1.30 -4.37
CA LYS A 102 24.75 1.41 -5.37
C LYS A 102 24.52 0.42 -6.52
N LYS A 103 24.24 -0.83 -6.19
CA LYS A 103 23.94 -1.87 -7.19
C LYS A 103 22.72 -1.50 -8.05
N TRP A 104 21.62 -1.08 -7.41
CA TRP A 104 20.42 -0.63 -8.12
C TRP A 104 20.72 0.53 -9.08
N ARG A 105 21.55 1.49 -8.64
CA ARG A 105 21.94 2.64 -9.44
C ARG A 105 22.77 2.23 -10.66
N GLU A 106 23.76 1.36 -10.46
CA GLU A 106 24.58 0.80 -11.55
C GLU A 106 23.73 0.09 -12.60
N GLU A 107 22.81 -0.79 -12.18
CA GLU A 107 21.86 -1.49 -13.06
C GLU A 107 20.92 -0.50 -13.78
N PHE A 108 20.46 0.52 -13.08
CA PHE A 108 19.59 1.55 -13.67
C PHE A 108 20.33 2.38 -14.74
N GLU A 109 21.57 2.78 -14.48
CA GLU A 109 22.41 3.55 -15.43
C GLU A 109 22.84 2.70 -16.62
N ALA A 110 23.15 1.42 -16.39
CA ALA A 110 23.46 0.46 -17.46
C ALA A 110 22.25 0.14 -18.37
N GLY A 111 21.03 0.45 -17.92
CA GLY A 111 19.82 0.14 -18.66
C GLY A 111 19.31 -1.29 -18.51
N GLU A 112 19.88 -2.03 -17.58
CA GLU A 112 19.56 -3.44 -17.31
C GLU A 112 18.41 -3.61 -16.29
N GLY A 113 18.14 -2.57 -15.50
CA GLY A 113 17.07 -2.60 -14.49
C GLY A 113 15.67 -2.53 -15.10
N TYR A 114 14.73 -3.26 -14.50
CA TYR A 114 13.31 -3.33 -14.90
C TYR A 114 12.67 -1.96 -15.14
N THR A 115 13.02 -0.95 -14.36
CA THR A 115 12.45 0.40 -14.43
C THR A 115 12.86 1.14 -15.70
N LYS A 116 14.11 1.01 -16.14
CA LYS A 116 14.63 1.69 -17.35
C LYS A 116 14.17 0.98 -18.63
N ALA A 117 14.13 -0.34 -18.61
CA ALA A 117 13.58 -1.13 -19.72
C ALA A 117 12.10 -0.81 -19.94
N ALA A 118 11.29 -0.70 -18.89
CA ALA A 118 9.89 -0.33 -18.97
C ALA A 118 9.68 1.12 -19.45
N PHE A 119 10.57 2.04 -19.09
CA PHE A 119 10.51 3.45 -19.52
C PHE A 119 10.88 3.61 -21.00
N ASN A 120 11.92 2.91 -21.46
CA ASN A 120 12.40 3.00 -22.85
C ASN A 120 11.44 2.34 -23.86
N GLN A 121 10.72 1.29 -23.47
CA GLN A 121 9.71 0.67 -24.35
C GLN A 121 8.51 1.59 -24.64
N GLY A 122 8.26 2.59 -23.77
CA GLY A 122 7.21 3.58 -23.99
C GLY A 122 7.59 4.73 -24.93
N SER A 123 8.88 4.97 -25.17
CA SER A 123 9.34 6.11 -25.97
C SER A 123 9.60 5.76 -27.45
N THR A 124 9.68 4.47 -27.80
CA THR A 124 9.97 4.01 -29.18
C THR A 124 8.74 3.80 -30.06
N LYS A 125 7.53 4.11 -29.58
CA LYS A 125 6.30 4.05 -30.38
C LYS A 125 5.78 5.43 -30.81
N LYS A 126 6.66 6.29 -31.30
CA LYS A 126 6.27 7.46 -32.11
C LYS A 126 7.18 7.53 -33.33
N LYS A 127 6.82 6.77 -34.33
CA LYS A 127 7.08 7.08 -35.74
C LYS A 127 5.84 6.72 -36.54
#